data_3c93b7af15125169b9051d9fdbf001d3
#
_entry.id   3c93b7af15125169b9051d9fdbf001d3
#
_cell.length_a   1.000
_cell.length_b   1.000
_cell.length_c   1.000
_cell.angle_alpha   90.00
_cell.angle_beta   90.00
_cell.angle_gamma   90.00
#
_symmetry.space_group_name_H-M   'P 1'
#
loop_
_entity.id
_entity.type
_entity.pdbx_description
1 polymer ?
#
loop_
_entity_poly.entity_id
_entity_poly.type
_entity_poly.pdbx_seq_one_letter_code
_entity_poly.pdbx_strand_id
1 'polypeptide(L)'
;MEYTSLPQALEALEKLQSTLFAYNHAMGILSQDASTAAPEGSWEARGQTMEVLTKVSYDLTADPQNGILYDYLSAHASELTPIQARELEVLKKNYDRMRRIPAREYVDYSVLLNEADTVWHKAKPANDFAAFAPYLEKIVAYCRKFAGYYNPDMAPYDALLNEYEEGMNQETLDVFFARLRSAIVPLVEKIGQKPQIDDSFLMKHYPIEQQRHFSDYLMEVMGIDRTYCAIAETEHPFTNNFGSHDVRITTHYYEDNLVSSMYSVIHEGGHALYELGADPCYNYTVLSGGVSMGIHESQSRFYENIIGRSRAFVHAIFPYVSTHFPEQLAGVTEEMFYRAVNKAQPSLVRTEADELTYCLHIMVRYEIEKALIAGTLEVRDVPQRWNALYKQYLGIDVPSDREGCLQDSHWSFGGIGYFPSYALGSAYGAQMLACMEKDLGDVFGDVAKGDLSRVTGWLREHIHRYASFKKPGELFREVCGEFDAKYYTDYLTKKYSELYGL
;
A
#
# COMPACT_ATOMS: atom_id res chain seq x y z
N MET A 1 26.82 -19.47 21.45
CA MET A 1 27.58 -18.74 22.50
C MET A 1 26.58 -18.42 23.58
N GLU A 2 26.87 -18.62 24.87
CA GLU A 2 25.98 -18.23 25.95
C GLU A 2 26.27 -16.77 26.34
N TYR A 3 25.23 -15.95 26.58
CA TYR A 3 25.37 -14.58 27.02
C TYR A 3 25.54 -14.53 28.55
N THR A 4 26.48 -13.76 29.05
CA THR A 4 26.81 -13.67 30.47
C THR A 4 26.43 -12.34 31.10
N SER A 5 26.03 -11.34 30.27
CA SER A 5 25.55 -10.04 30.74
C SER A 5 24.60 -9.39 29.74
N LEU A 6 23.66 -8.57 30.25
CA LEU A 6 22.73 -7.83 29.42
C LEU A 6 23.42 -6.89 28.42
N PRO A 7 24.47 -6.11 28.78
CA PRO A 7 25.18 -5.28 27.79
C PRO A 7 25.76 -6.09 26.63
N GLN A 8 26.32 -7.28 26.86
CA GLN A 8 26.83 -8.16 25.80
C GLN A 8 25.70 -8.61 24.86
N ALA A 9 24.55 -8.97 25.38
CA ALA A 9 23.40 -9.39 24.58
C ALA A 9 22.82 -8.22 23.76
N LEU A 10 22.77 -7.02 24.32
CA LEU A 10 22.30 -5.81 23.60
C LEU A 10 23.27 -5.40 22.48
N GLU A 11 24.59 -5.48 22.72
CA GLU A 11 25.57 -5.26 21.66
C GLU A 11 25.43 -6.26 20.51
N ALA A 12 25.14 -7.52 20.83
CA ALA A 12 24.89 -8.55 19.82
C ALA A 12 23.60 -8.28 19.02
N LEU A 13 22.53 -7.80 19.68
CA LEU A 13 21.26 -7.41 19.05
C LEU A 13 21.49 -6.25 18.08
N GLU A 14 22.17 -5.19 18.51
CA GLU A 14 22.49 -4.01 17.70
C GLU A 14 23.33 -4.41 16.47
N LYS A 15 24.36 -5.23 16.67
CA LYS A 15 25.18 -5.74 15.57
C LYS A 15 24.39 -6.57 14.58
N LEU A 16 23.50 -7.45 15.06
CA LEU A 16 22.64 -8.23 14.17
C LEU A 16 21.74 -7.32 13.33
N GLN A 17 21.05 -6.37 13.93
CA GLN A 17 20.16 -5.44 13.25
C GLN A 17 20.90 -4.59 12.20
N SER A 18 22.03 -3.99 12.57
CA SER A 18 22.82 -3.18 11.65
C SER A 18 23.38 -3.99 10.48
N THR A 19 23.74 -5.26 10.71
CA THR A 19 24.20 -6.17 9.65
C THR A 19 23.05 -6.53 8.70
N LEU A 20 21.88 -6.92 9.24
CA LEU A 20 20.70 -7.22 8.43
C LEU A 20 20.25 -6.00 7.62
N PHE A 21 20.27 -4.81 8.25
CA PHE A 21 19.98 -3.56 7.55
C PHE A 21 20.91 -3.35 6.36
N ALA A 22 22.22 -3.54 6.54
CA ALA A 22 23.20 -3.32 5.46
C ALA A 22 22.94 -4.24 4.26
N TYR A 23 22.62 -5.53 4.49
CA TYR A 23 22.27 -6.45 3.41
C TYR A 23 20.94 -6.09 2.73
N ASN A 24 19.91 -5.77 3.52
CA ASN A 24 18.59 -5.38 2.98
C ASN A 24 18.69 -4.07 2.20
N HIS A 25 19.45 -3.10 2.69
CA HIS A 25 19.73 -1.85 1.99
C HIS A 25 20.43 -2.10 0.63
N ALA A 26 21.47 -2.93 0.60
CA ALA A 26 22.16 -3.27 -0.65
C ALA A 26 21.23 -3.96 -1.65
N MET A 27 20.39 -4.92 -1.20
CA MET A 27 19.40 -5.59 -2.05
C MET A 27 18.33 -4.61 -2.54
N GLY A 28 17.85 -3.71 -1.68
CA GLY A 28 16.89 -2.67 -2.03
C GLY A 28 17.44 -1.72 -3.11
N ILE A 29 18.70 -1.26 -2.99
CA ILE A 29 19.36 -0.43 -4.02
C ILE A 29 19.46 -1.18 -5.35
N LEU A 30 19.84 -2.46 -5.35
CA LEU A 30 19.89 -3.28 -6.56
C LEU A 30 18.51 -3.45 -7.20
N SER A 31 17.45 -3.59 -6.41
CA SER A 31 16.07 -3.66 -6.88
C SER A 31 15.60 -2.32 -7.45
N GLN A 32 15.93 -1.20 -6.78
CA GLN A 32 15.65 0.15 -7.27
C GLN A 32 16.32 0.41 -8.62
N ASP A 33 17.62 0.10 -8.72
CA ASP A 33 18.40 0.24 -9.95
C ASP A 33 17.79 -0.62 -11.09
N ALA A 34 17.40 -1.85 -10.77
CA ALA A 34 16.75 -2.77 -11.71
C ALA A 34 15.46 -2.21 -12.32
N SER A 35 14.69 -1.48 -11.53
CA SER A 35 13.39 -0.92 -11.94
C SER A 35 13.53 0.44 -12.62
N THR A 36 14.67 1.13 -12.52
CA THR A 36 14.82 2.54 -12.95
C THR A 36 15.91 2.78 -13.99
N ALA A 37 17.15 2.38 -13.72
CA ALA A 37 18.30 2.81 -14.49
C ALA A 37 19.15 1.68 -15.10
N ALA A 38 19.02 0.45 -14.60
CA ALA A 38 19.84 -0.67 -15.04
C ALA A 38 19.56 -1.03 -16.51
N PRO A 39 20.61 -1.23 -17.35
CA PRO A 39 20.42 -1.73 -18.70
C PRO A 39 19.74 -3.11 -18.72
N GLU A 40 18.88 -3.36 -19.70
CA GLU A 40 18.13 -4.62 -19.83
C GLU A 40 19.06 -5.85 -19.80
N GLY A 41 20.23 -5.78 -20.45
CA GLY A 41 21.21 -6.88 -20.48
C GLY A 41 21.92 -7.16 -19.15
N SER A 42 21.71 -6.38 -18.08
CA SER A 42 22.39 -6.55 -16.78
C SER A 42 21.74 -7.59 -15.85
N TRP A 43 20.61 -8.17 -16.23
CA TRP A 43 19.77 -9.00 -15.37
C TRP A 43 20.48 -10.23 -14.79
N GLU A 44 21.37 -10.88 -15.57
CA GLU A 44 22.04 -12.13 -15.14
C GLU A 44 23.02 -11.87 -13.98
N ALA A 45 23.95 -10.90 -14.14
CA ALA A 45 24.92 -10.57 -13.11
C ALA A 45 24.24 -10.05 -11.83
N ARG A 46 23.19 -9.24 -11.99
CA ARG A 46 22.38 -8.76 -10.85
C ARG A 46 21.65 -9.92 -10.16
N GLY A 47 21.09 -10.86 -10.92
CA GLY A 47 20.43 -12.06 -10.36
C GLY A 47 21.39 -12.89 -9.51
N GLN A 48 22.60 -13.15 -9.99
CA GLN A 48 23.64 -13.85 -9.22
C GLN A 48 24.03 -13.10 -7.94
N THR A 49 24.15 -11.78 -8.02
CA THR A 49 24.46 -10.94 -6.84
C THR A 49 23.32 -11.00 -5.82
N MET A 50 22.06 -10.87 -6.27
CA MET A 50 20.88 -10.96 -5.41
C MET A 50 20.76 -12.33 -4.72
N GLU A 51 21.06 -13.41 -5.44
CA GLU A 51 21.08 -14.77 -4.86
C GLU A 51 22.04 -14.87 -3.67
N VAL A 52 23.26 -14.38 -3.82
CA VAL A 52 24.27 -14.40 -2.74
C VAL A 52 23.82 -13.55 -1.56
N LEU A 53 23.37 -12.31 -1.79
CA LEU A 53 22.93 -11.41 -0.72
C LEU A 53 21.71 -11.95 0.03
N THR A 54 20.73 -12.47 -0.72
CA THR A 54 19.52 -13.10 -0.15
C THR A 54 19.89 -14.29 0.73
N LYS A 55 20.80 -15.15 0.25
CA LYS A 55 21.25 -16.30 1.04
C LYS A 55 21.92 -15.87 2.34
N VAL A 56 22.80 -14.88 2.30
CA VAL A 56 23.48 -14.37 3.50
C VAL A 56 22.48 -13.76 4.47
N SER A 57 21.54 -12.94 3.99
CA SER A 57 20.50 -12.34 4.83
C SER A 57 19.61 -13.40 5.48
N TYR A 58 19.26 -14.46 4.73
CA TYR A 58 18.50 -15.58 5.24
C TYR A 58 19.29 -16.34 6.34
N ASP A 59 20.54 -16.69 6.06
CA ASP A 59 21.40 -17.43 7.01
C ASP A 59 21.57 -16.63 8.32
N LEU A 60 21.76 -15.30 8.22
CA LEU A 60 21.85 -14.40 9.36
C LEU A 60 20.54 -14.37 10.18
N THR A 61 19.41 -14.32 9.51
CA THR A 61 18.10 -14.26 10.20
C THR A 61 17.75 -15.59 10.86
N ALA A 62 18.07 -16.71 10.21
CA ALA A 62 17.73 -18.06 10.67
C ALA A 62 18.77 -18.68 11.61
N ASP A 63 19.88 -17.98 11.91
CA ASP A 63 20.97 -18.52 12.75
C ASP A 63 20.41 -18.98 14.12
N PRO A 64 20.66 -20.25 14.54
CA PRO A 64 20.26 -20.73 15.85
C PRO A 64 20.79 -19.90 17.03
N GLN A 65 21.89 -19.18 16.85
CA GLN A 65 22.44 -18.27 17.86
C GLN A 65 21.49 -17.11 18.19
N ASN A 66 20.66 -16.70 17.21
CA ASN A 66 19.64 -15.67 17.44
C ASN A 66 18.57 -16.16 18.43
N GLY A 67 18.21 -17.44 18.38
CA GLY A 67 17.30 -18.04 19.38
C GLY A 67 17.84 -17.92 20.80
N ILE A 68 19.14 -18.23 20.99
CA ILE A 68 19.82 -18.09 22.30
C ILE A 68 19.84 -16.62 22.74
N LEU A 69 20.11 -15.69 21.82
CA LEU A 69 20.06 -14.24 22.09
C LEU A 69 18.66 -13.80 22.53
N TYR A 70 17.64 -14.17 21.76
CA TYR A 70 16.26 -13.76 22.04
C TYR A 70 15.70 -14.38 23.32
N ASP A 71 16.06 -15.61 23.65
CA ASP A 71 15.67 -16.25 24.91
C ASP A 71 16.35 -15.58 26.11
N TYR A 72 17.64 -15.22 25.98
CA TYR A 72 18.36 -14.47 27.01
C TYR A 72 17.72 -13.10 27.26
N LEU A 73 17.47 -12.32 26.18
CA LEU A 73 16.84 -11.01 26.28
C LEU A 73 15.41 -11.09 26.81
N SER A 74 14.64 -12.12 26.42
CA SER A 74 13.29 -12.35 26.94
C SER A 74 13.30 -12.64 28.45
N ALA A 75 14.29 -13.34 28.96
CA ALA A 75 14.45 -13.58 30.39
C ALA A 75 14.79 -12.29 31.18
N HIS A 76 15.30 -11.25 30.49
CA HIS A 76 15.64 -9.93 31.06
C HIS A 76 14.70 -8.82 30.57
N ALA A 77 13.50 -9.16 30.13
CA ALA A 77 12.56 -8.22 29.51
C ALA A 77 12.23 -6.99 30.38
N SER A 78 12.23 -7.15 31.71
CA SER A 78 11.97 -6.03 32.65
C SER A 78 13.11 -4.98 32.72
N GLU A 79 14.28 -5.32 32.16
CA GLU A 79 15.46 -4.44 32.14
C GLU A 79 15.63 -3.75 30.79
N LEU A 80 14.83 -4.12 29.75
CA LEU A 80 14.88 -3.54 28.44
C LEU A 80 14.15 -2.19 28.39
N THR A 81 14.65 -1.26 27.57
CA THR A 81 13.87 -0.08 27.21
C THR A 81 12.67 -0.47 26.34
N PRO A 82 11.62 0.37 26.26
CA PRO A 82 10.47 0.07 25.38
C PRO A 82 10.85 -0.18 23.92
N ILE A 83 11.85 0.53 23.39
CA ILE A 83 12.36 0.32 22.02
C ILE A 83 12.99 -1.06 21.89
N GLN A 84 13.91 -1.42 22.78
CA GLN A 84 14.57 -2.73 22.78
C GLN A 84 13.59 -3.89 22.94
N ALA A 85 12.57 -3.71 23.78
CA ALA A 85 11.52 -4.71 23.96
C ALA A 85 10.71 -4.92 22.64
N ARG A 86 10.41 -3.84 21.93
CA ARG A 86 9.70 -3.93 20.65
C ARG A 86 10.60 -4.50 19.54
N GLU A 87 11.86 -4.13 19.46
CA GLU A 87 12.84 -4.73 18.56
C GLU A 87 12.95 -6.24 18.77
N LEU A 88 13.07 -6.67 20.02
CA LEU A 88 13.08 -8.08 20.38
C LEU A 88 11.80 -8.80 19.96
N GLU A 89 10.63 -8.20 20.21
CA GLU A 89 9.32 -8.77 19.81
C GLU A 89 9.26 -9.02 18.31
N VAL A 90 9.63 -8.02 17.49
CA VAL A 90 9.58 -8.11 16.02
C VAL A 90 10.60 -9.12 15.49
N LEU A 91 11.83 -9.07 15.96
CA LEU A 91 12.89 -10.01 15.52
C LEU A 91 12.57 -11.44 15.91
N LYS A 92 12.10 -11.66 17.15
CA LYS A 92 11.73 -12.98 17.64
C LYS A 92 10.52 -13.53 16.86
N LYS A 93 9.50 -12.71 16.59
CA LYS A 93 8.33 -13.10 15.77
C LYS A 93 8.79 -13.60 14.39
N ASN A 94 9.68 -12.85 13.73
CA ASN A 94 10.21 -13.21 12.41
C ASN A 94 11.05 -14.51 12.47
N TYR A 95 11.93 -14.63 13.46
CA TYR A 95 12.75 -15.82 13.66
C TYR A 95 11.91 -17.07 13.93
N ASP A 96 10.94 -16.99 14.83
CA ASP A 96 10.06 -18.12 15.19
C ASP A 96 9.22 -18.56 13.99
N ARG A 97 8.72 -17.58 13.18
CA ARG A 97 7.99 -17.85 11.94
C ARG A 97 8.84 -18.64 10.94
N MET A 98 10.05 -18.17 10.68
CA MET A 98 10.96 -18.85 9.73
C MET A 98 11.28 -20.29 10.17
N ARG A 99 11.47 -20.51 11.46
CA ARG A 99 11.79 -21.85 11.99
C ARG A 99 10.62 -22.83 11.98
N ARG A 100 9.38 -22.33 12.03
CA ARG A 100 8.18 -23.18 11.95
C ARG A 100 7.93 -23.72 10.54
N ILE A 101 8.41 -23.02 9.51
CA ILE A 101 8.25 -23.48 8.13
C ILE A 101 9.36 -24.49 7.81
N PRO A 102 9.03 -25.73 7.41
CA PRO A 102 10.04 -26.69 6.95
C PRO A 102 10.80 -26.11 5.75
N ALA A 103 12.13 -26.13 5.78
CA ALA A 103 12.97 -25.51 4.74
C ALA A 103 12.63 -25.99 3.33
N ARG A 104 12.31 -27.27 3.16
CA ARG A 104 11.90 -27.81 1.87
C ARG A 104 10.60 -27.19 1.35
N GLU A 105 9.62 -27.00 2.23
CA GLU A 105 8.33 -26.40 1.85
C GLU A 105 8.49 -24.92 1.50
N TYR A 106 9.37 -24.21 2.20
CA TYR A 106 9.71 -22.82 1.86
C TYR A 106 10.32 -22.73 0.46
N VAL A 107 11.27 -23.61 0.15
CA VAL A 107 11.90 -23.66 -1.18
C VAL A 107 10.89 -24.05 -2.25
N ASP A 108 10.10 -25.11 -2.03
CA ASP A 108 9.09 -25.58 -2.99
C ASP A 108 8.05 -24.46 -3.26
N TYR A 109 7.65 -23.70 -2.24
CA TYR A 109 6.73 -22.58 -2.38
C TYR A 109 7.37 -21.40 -3.14
N SER A 110 8.61 -21.08 -2.86
CA SER A 110 9.32 -19.99 -3.57
C SER A 110 9.48 -20.29 -5.06
N VAL A 111 9.78 -21.55 -5.40
CA VAL A 111 9.81 -22.01 -6.81
C VAL A 111 8.43 -21.90 -7.45
N LEU A 112 7.39 -22.36 -6.74
CA LEU A 112 6.01 -22.26 -7.22
C LEU A 112 5.61 -20.82 -7.53
N LEU A 113 5.93 -19.86 -6.65
CA LEU A 113 5.59 -18.43 -6.87
C LEU A 113 6.30 -17.87 -8.10
N ASN A 114 7.55 -18.19 -8.30
CA ASN A 114 8.33 -17.75 -9.48
C ASN A 114 7.74 -18.30 -10.79
N GLU A 115 7.37 -19.60 -10.79
CA GLU A 115 6.69 -20.21 -11.94
C GLU A 115 5.30 -19.59 -12.17
N ALA A 116 4.52 -19.40 -11.10
CA ALA A 116 3.18 -18.85 -11.16
C ALA A 116 3.17 -17.42 -11.71
N ASP A 117 4.12 -16.59 -11.31
CA ASP A 117 4.28 -15.23 -11.84
C ASP A 117 4.62 -15.24 -13.34
N THR A 118 5.55 -16.10 -13.75
CA THR A 118 5.89 -16.29 -15.17
C THR A 118 4.67 -16.73 -15.99
N VAL A 119 3.86 -17.65 -15.45
CA VAL A 119 2.64 -18.14 -16.12
C VAL A 119 1.57 -17.06 -16.15
N TRP A 120 1.37 -16.31 -15.06
CA TRP A 120 0.41 -15.21 -15.00
C TRP A 120 0.69 -14.13 -16.05
N HIS A 121 1.96 -13.73 -16.22
CA HIS A 121 2.39 -12.76 -17.24
C HIS A 121 2.05 -13.20 -18.67
N LYS A 122 1.95 -14.50 -18.93
CA LYS A 122 1.53 -15.06 -20.24
C LYS A 122 0.02 -15.27 -20.32
N ALA A 123 -0.61 -15.72 -19.24
CA ALA A 123 -2.03 -16.03 -19.17
C ALA A 123 -2.90 -14.76 -19.28
N LYS A 124 -2.50 -13.66 -18.63
CA LYS A 124 -3.24 -12.39 -18.66
C LYS A 124 -3.43 -11.83 -20.08
N PRO A 125 -2.39 -11.58 -20.89
CA PRO A 125 -2.57 -11.10 -22.26
C PRO A 125 -3.26 -12.12 -23.17
N ALA A 126 -3.10 -13.42 -22.91
CA ALA A 126 -3.76 -14.49 -23.65
C ALA A 126 -5.23 -14.70 -23.25
N ASN A 127 -5.69 -14.04 -22.17
CA ASN A 127 -7.01 -14.26 -21.57
C ASN A 127 -7.27 -15.72 -21.21
N ASP A 128 -6.27 -16.40 -20.63
CA ASP A 128 -6.28 -17.84 -20.34
C ASP A 128 -6.14 -18.11 -18.83
N PHE A 129 -7.24 -17.95 -18.10
CA PHE A 129 -7.27 -18.28 -16.67
C PHE A 129 -6.99 -19.77 -16.42
N ALA A 130 -7.38 -20.65 -17.34
CA ALA A 130 -7.19 -22.09 -17.18
C ALA A 130 -5.71 -22.49 -17.11
N ALA A 131 -4.82 -21.76 -17.79
CA ALA A 131 -3.37 -21.95 -17.66
C ALA A 131 -2.83 -21.54 -16.27
N PHE A 132 -3.41 -20.50 -15.63
CA PHE A 132 -2.98 -20.02 -14.33
C PHE A 132 -3.63 -20.79 -13.15
N ALA A 133 -4.86 -21.26 -13.30
CA ALA A 133 -5.64 -21.92 -12.26
C ALA A 133 -4.89 -23.03 -11.47
N PRO A 134 -4.14 -23.94 -12.10
CA PRO A 134 -3.42 -25.01 -11.38
C PRO A 134 -2.30 -24.45 -10.45
N TYR A 135 -1.73 -23.31 -10.78
CA TYR A 135 -0.76 -22.63 -9.93
C TYR A 135 -1.45 -21.94 -8.74
N LEU A 136 -2.56 -21.25 -8.99
CA LEU A 136 -3.37 -20.64 -7.95
C LEU A 136 -3.91 -21.67 -6.95
N GLU A 137 -4.32 -22.86 -7.40
CA GLU A 137 -4.73 -23.95 -6.51
C GLU A 137 -3.62 -24.35 -5.53
N LYS A 138 -2.39 -24.51 -6.03
CA LYS A 138 -1.23 -24.83 -5.20
C LYS A 138 -0.89 -23.68 -4.25
N ILE A 139 -0.94 -22.43 -4.73
CA ILE A 139 -0.69 -21.25 -3.90
C ILE A 139 -1.69 -21.19 -2.74
N VAL A 140 -3.00 -21.34 -3.02
CA VAL A 140 -4.04 -21.37 -1.98
C VAL A 140 -3.78 -22.48 -0.96
N ALA A 141 -3.38 -23.67 -1.43
CA ALA A 141 -3.04 -24.79 -0.54
C ALA A 141 -1.84 -24.46 0.37
N TYR A 142 -0.79 -23.84 -0.17
CA TYR A 142 0.36 -23.37 0.63
C TYR A 142 -0.04 -22.26 1.59
N CYS A 143 -0.81 -21.28 1.17
CA CYS A 143 -1.28 -20.20 2.04
C CYS A 143 -2.07 -20.74 3.24
N ARG A 144 -3.00 -21.68 3.02
CA ARG A 144 -3.70 -22.36 4.13
C ARG A 144 -2.76 -23.05 5.10
N LYS A 145 -1.75 -23.74 4.56
CA LYS A 145 -0.75 -24.47 5.36
C LYS A 145 0.13 -23.51 6.14
N PHE A 146 0.64 -22.47 5.48
CA PHE A 146 1.55 -21.48 6.07
C PHE A 146 0.86 -20.60 7.11
N ALA A 147 -0.44 -20.32 6.95
CA ALA A 147 -1.24 -19.67 7.99
C ALA A 147 -1.13 -20.40 9.33
N GLY A 148 -1.14 -21.76 9.32
CA GLY A 148 -0.95 -22.57 10.52
C GLY A 148 0.49 -22.50 11.08
N TYR A 149 1.50 -22.23 10.24
CA TYR A 149 2.87 -21.98 10.71
C TYR A 149 3.04 -20.55 11.25
N TYR A 150 2.37 -19.56 10.63
CA TYR A 150 2.44 -18.17 11.07
C TYR A 150 1.77 -17.99 12.44
N ASN A 151 0.54 -18.47 12.56
CA ASN A 151 -0.18 -18.40 13.82
C ASN A 151 -1.17 -19.59 13.94
N PRO A 152 -0.81 -20.67 14.66
CA PRO A 152 -1.65 -21.87 14.77
C PRO A 152 -2.96 -21.65 15.53
N ASP A 153 -3.06 -20.58 16.31
CA ASP A 153 -4.24 -20.27 17.13
C ASP A 153 -5.27 -19.38 16.40
N MET A 154 -4.93 -18.89 15.20
CA MET A 154 -5.82 -18.05 14.38
C MET A 154 -6.50 -18.88 13.29
N ALA A 155 -7.70 -18.43 12.87
CA ALA A 155 -8.29 -18.91 11.62
C ALA A 155 -7.33 -18.64 10.44
N PRO A 156 -7.24 -19.54 9.44
CA PRO A 156 -6.21 -19.41 8.39
C PRO A 156 -6.21 -18.06 7.66
N TYR A 157 -7.39 -17.51 7.32
CA TYR A 157 -7.43 -16.23 6.64
C TYR A 157 -7.07 -15.05 7.56
N ASP A 158 -7.44 -15.13 8.85
CA ASP A 158 -7.03 -14.12 9.85
C ASP A 158 -5.51 -14.11 10.05
N ALA A 159 -4.87 -15.29 10.04
CA ALA A 159 -3.41 -15.37 10.12
C ALA A 159 -2.73 -14.73 8.90
N LEU A 160 -3.32 -14.84 7.70
CA LEU A 160 -2.81 -14.18 6.48
C LEU A 160 -3.04 -12.67 6.51
N LEU A 161 -4.22 -12.20 6.94
CA LEU A 161 -4.52 -10.78 7.12
C LEU A 161 -3.56 -10.12 8.10
N ASN A 162 -3.24 -10.82 9.21
CA ASN A 162 -2.34 -10.33 10.25
C ASN A 162 -0.88 -10.14 9.79
N GLU A 163 -0.48 -10.73 8.67
CA GLU A 163 0.84 -10.50 8.07
C GLU A 163 0.96 -9.10 7.44
N TYR A 164 -0.14 -8.52 6.99
CA TYR A 164 -0.19 -7.21 6.35
C TYR A 164 -0.67 -6.10 7.28
N GLU A 165 -1.61 -6.43 8.18
CA GLU A 165 -2.19 -5.50 9.17
C GLU A 165 -2.30 -6.22 10.52
N GLU A 166 -1.31 -6.05 11.40
CA GLU A 166 -1.25 -6.77 12.68
C GLU A 166 -2.48 -6.48 13.55
N GLY A 167 -3.20 -7.54 13.92
CA GLY A 167 -4.44 -7.46 14.70
C GLY A 167 -5.72 -7.43 13.87
N MET A 168 -5.62 -7.33 12.53
CA MET A 168 -6.80 -7.38 11.65
C MET A 168 -7.33 -8.79 11.48
N ASN A 169 -8.64 -8.93 11.37
CA ASN A 169 -9.35 -10.19 11.21
C ASN A 169 -10.61 -10.07 10.34
N GLN A 170 -11.18 -11.21 9.97
CA GLN A 170 -12.39 -11.29 9.13
C GLN A 170 -13.60 -10.64 9.78
N GLU A 171 -13.78 -10.75 11.09
CA GLU A 171 -14.93 -10.19 11.80
C GLU A 171 -14.98 -8.66 11.62
N THR A 172 -13.84 -8.00 11.83
CA THR A 172 -13.72 -6.54 11.63
C THR A 172 -13.92 -6.16 10.15
N LEU A 173 -13.33 -6.90 9.23
CA LEU A 173 -13.45 -6.63 7.80
C LEU A 173 -14.85 -6.90 7.25
N ASP A 174 -15.54 -7.92 7.75
CA ASP A 174 -16.92 -8.21 7.35
C ASP A 174 -17.87 -7.03 7.74
N VAL A 175 -17.72 -6.49 8.94
CA VAL A 175 -18.46 -5.30 9.38
C VAL A 175 -18.10 -4.08 8.53
N PHE A 176 -16.83 -3.86 8.30
CA PHE A 176 -16.33 -2.76 7.47
C PHE A 176 -16.86 -2.82 6.04
N PHE A 177 -16.69 -3.93 5.34
CA PHE A 177 -17.15 -4.08 3.95
C PHE A 177 -18.68 -4.10 3.83
N ALA A 178 -19.41 -4.66 4.81
CA ALA A 178 -20.86 -4.59 4.82
C ALA A 178 -21.36 -3.14 4.89
N ARG A 179 -20.72 -2.30 5.71
CA ARG A 179 -21.05 -0.89 5.80
C ARG A 179 -20.73 -0.13 4.51
N LEU A 180 -19.53 -0.35 3.94
CA LEU A 180 -19.17 0.24 2.65
C LEU A 180 -20.19 -0.12 1.57
N ARG A 181 -20.51 -1.40 1.43
CA ARG A 181 -21.50 -1.87 0.45
C ARG A 181 -22.83 -1.16 0.60
N SER A 182 -23.35 -1.07 1.83
CA SER A 182 -24.65 -0.45 2.09
C SER A 182 -24.71 1.04 1.78
N ALA A 183 -23.57 1.75 1.89
CA ALA A 183 -23.49 3.18 1.62
C ALA A 183 -23.14 3.48 0.16
N ILE A 184 -22.14 2.78 -0.40
CA ILE A 184 -21.52 3.15 -1.67
C ILE A 184 -22.26 2.58 -2.88
N VAL A 185 -22.73 1.32 -2.84
CA VAL A 185 -23.43 0.72 -3.98
C VAL A 185 -24.66 1.53 -4.40
N PRO A 186 -25.58 1.93 -3.49
CA PRO A 186 -26.72 2.78 -3.88
C PRO A 186 -26.32 4.19 -4.34
N LEU A 187 -25.20 4.70 -3.85
CA LEU A 187 -24.68 6.01 -4.28
C LEU A 187 -24.16 5.93 -5.72
N VAL A 188 -23.40 4.89 -6.06
CA VAL A 188 -22.93 4.62 -7.43
C VAL A 188 -24.09 4.48 -8.41
N GLU A 189 -25.14 3.74 -8.02
CA GLU A 189 -26.35 3.59 -8.84
C GLU A 189 -27.03 4.95 -9.12
N LYS A 190 -27.16 5.82 -8.11
CA LYS A 190 -27.72 7.16 -8.27
C LYS A 190 -26.87 8.04 -9.16
N ILE A 191 -25.54 8.00 -9.00
CA ILE A 191 -24.59 8.74 -9.82
C ILE A 191 -24.67 8.30 -11.28
N GLY A 192 -24.82 7.00 -11.54
CA GLY A 192 -25.00 6.45 -12.89
C GLY A 192 -26.21 6.98 -13.64
N GLN A 193 -27.21 7.51 -12.92
CA GLN A 193 -28.41 8.15 -13.50
C GLN A 193 -28.22 9.65 -13.79
N LYS A 194 -27.10 10.26 -13.37
CA LYS A 194 -26.80 11.67 -13.58
C LYS A 194 -26.03 11.90 -14.87
N PRO A 195 -26.08 13.10 -15.45
CA PRO A 195 -25.18 13.46 -16.53
C PRO A 195 -23.74 13.29 -16.08
N GLN A 196 -22.95 12.62 -16.93
CA GLN A 196 -21.54 12.36 -16.62
C GLN A 196 -20.72 13.65 -16.73
N ILE A 197 -19.70 13.74 -15.86
CA ILE A 197 -18.77 14.87 -15.86
C ILE A 197 -17.85 14.73 -17.07
N ASP A 198 -17.65 15.82 -17.81
CA ASP A 198 -16.67 15.87 -18.90
C ASP A 198 -15.25 15.99 -18.33
N ASP A 199 -14.44 15.00 -18.60
CA ASP A 199 -13.03 14.89 -18.24
C ASP A 199 -12.11 14.79 -19.47
N SER A 200 -12.67 14.96 -20.67
CA SER A 200 -11.98 14.77 -21.95
C SER A 200 -10.73 15.62 -22.12
N PHE A 201 -10.68 16.79 -21.49
CA PHE A 201 -9.51 17.65 -21.53
C PHE A 201 -8.30 17.06 -20.77
N LEU A 202 -8.52 16.15 -19.80
CA LEU A 202 -7.45 15.46 -19.08
C LEU A 202 -6.74 14.39 -19.94
N MET A 203 -7.38 13.97 -21.04
CA MET A 203 -6.89 12.97 -22.00
C MET A 203 -6.33 13.59 -23.28
N LYS A 204 -6.03 14.90 -23.29
CA LYS A 204 -5.33 15.54 -24.40
C LYS A 204 -3.84 15.19 -24.38
N HIS A 205 -3.11 15.63 -25.38
CA HIS A 205 -1.66 15.44 -25.41
C HIS A 205 -0.94 16.35 -24.41
N TYR A 206 -0.34 15.76 -23.40
CA TYR A 206 0.45 16.41 -22.35
C TYR A 206 1.93 16.00 -22.49
N PRO A 207 2.83 16.88 -22.96
CA PRO A 207 4.22 16.53 -23.17
C PRO A 207 4.90 16.03 -21.89
N ILE A 208 5.62 14.91 -21.98
CA ILE A 208 6.27 14.25 -20.82
C ILE A 208 7.18 15.22 -20.06
N GLU A 209 7.96 16.04 -20.76
CA GLU A 209 8.87 16.99 -20.11
C GLU A 209 8.12 18.04 -19.26
N GLN A 210 6.96 18.49 -19.72
CA GLN A 210 6.10 19.36 -18.91
C GLN A 210 5.50 18.63 -17.71
N GLN A 211 5.14 17.35 -17.86
CA GLN A 211 4.68 16.54 -16.73
C GLN A 211 5.79 16.33 -15.68
N ARG A 212 7.06 16.18 -16.08
CA ARG A 212 8.22 16.11 -15.15
C ARG A 212 8.34 17.40 -14.33
N HIS A 213 8.29 18.55 -14.97
CA HIS A 213 8.32 19.84 -14.27
C HIS A 213 7.11 20.01 -13.33
N PHE A 214 5.96 19.51 -13.74
CA PHE A 214 4.77 19.53 -12.89
C PHE A 214 4.92 18.58 -11.68
N SER A 215 5.57 17.44 -11.83
CA SER A 215 5.91 16.54 -10.73
C SER A 215 6.83 17.20 -9.70
N ASP A 216 7.87 17.93 -10.16
CA ASP A 216 8.74 18.69 -9.26
C ASP A 216 7.97 19.76 -8.48
N TYR A 217 7.06 20.48 -9.14
CA TYR A 217 6.18 21.45 -8.49
C TYR A 217 5.26 20.78 -7.44
N LEU A 218 4.68 19.63 -7.74
CA LEU A 218 3.83 18.91 -6.78
C LEU A 218 4.63 18.47 -5.54
N MET A 219 5.85 17.99 -5.72
CA MET A 219 6.73 17.63 -4.59
C MET A 219 7.07 18.86 -3.74
N GLU A 220 7.27 20.04 -4.35
CA GLU A 220 7.48 21.30 -3.64
C GLU A 220 6.24 21.69 -2.83
N VAL A 221 5.04 21.66 -3.42
CA VAL A 221 3.77 21.95 -2.74
C VAL A 221 3.53 20.99 -1.57
N MET A 222 3.87 19.72 -1.73
CA MET A 222 3.80 18.72 -0.66
C MET A 222 4.83 18.94 0.43
N GLY A 223 5.83 19.80 0.24
CA GLY A 223 6.91 20.05 1.19
C GLY A 223 7.92 18.90 1.29
N ILE A 224 8.07 18.12 0.22
CA ILE A 224 9.02 17.00 0.16
C ILE A 224 10.43 17.55 -0.06
N ASP A 225 11.33 17.30 0.89
CA ASP A 225 12.74 17.71 0.79
C ASP A 225 13.49 16.83 -0.21
N ARG A 226 13.83 17.42 -1.36
CA ARG A 226 14.57 16.76 -2.44
C ARG A 226 16.01 16.36 -2.05
N THR A 227 16.51 16.82 -0.91
CA THR A 227 17.80 16.37 -0.34
C THR A 227 17.71 14.91 0.14
N TYR A 228 16.52 14.49 0.56
CA TYR A 228 16.24 13.17 1.13
C TYR A 228 15.27 12.33 0.30
N CYS A 229 14.66 12.90 -0.74
CA CYS A 229 13.71 12.20 -1.59
C CYS A 229 14.03 12.36 -3.08
N ALA A 230 14.27 11.25 -3.77
CA ALA A 230 14.45 11.21 -5.22
C ALA A 230 13.17 10.77 -5.93
N ILE A 231 13.01 11.17 -7.21
CA ILE A 231 11.97 10.68 -8.11
C ILE A 231 12.58 10.10 -9.38
N ALA A 232 12.06 8.97 -9.85
CA ALA A 232 12.43 8.32 -11.11
C ALA A 232 11.18 7.83 -11.87
N GLU A 233 11.38 7.32 -13.09
CA GLU A 233 10.31 6.76 -13.91
C GLU A 233 10.33 5.23 -13.85
N THR A 234 9.14 4.62 -13.76
CA THR A 234 8.96 3.16 -13.80
C THR A 234 7.64 2.81 -14.50
N GLU A 235 7.48 1.57 -14.91
CA GLU A 235 6.22 1.09 -15.47
C GLU A 235 5.07 1.14 -14.44
N HIS A 236 5.38 0.77 -13.18
CA HIS A 236 4.45 0.83 -12.06
C HIS A 236 5.05 1.68 -10.96
N PRO A 237 4.42 2.80 -10.57
CA PRO A 237 4.87 3.65 -9.48
C PRO A 237 5.00 2.90 -8.15
N PHE A 238 5.99 3.28 -7.37
CA PHE A 238 6.22 2.77 -6.02
C PHE A 238 7.10 3.70 -5.20
N THR A 239 7.09 3.51 -3.88
CA THR A 239 7.98 4.17 -2.93
C THR A 239 8.89 3.15 -2.25
N ASN A 240 10.19 3.40 -2.24
CA ASN A 240 11.16 2.65 -1.47
C ASN A 240 11.75 3.50 -0.34
N ASN A 241 11.87 2.88 0.84
CA ASN A 241 12.51 3.46 2.02
C ASN A 241 13.89 2.79 2.25
N PHE A 242 14.92 3.61 2.35
CA PHE A 242 16.27 3.21 2.73
C PHE A 242 16.73 3.83 4.05
N GLY A 243 15.79 4.46 4.77
CA GLY A 243 15.97 5.20 6.01
C GLY A 243 15.34 6.59 5.90
N SER A 244 15.16 7.29 7.01
CA SER A 244 14.51 8.60 7.07
C SER A 244 15.22 9.72 6.28
N HIS A 245 16.38 9.43 5.67
CA HIS A 245 17.17 10.36 4.86
C HIS A 245 17.45 9.86 3.42
N ASP A 246 16.84 8.74 3.01
CA ASP A 246 16.88 8.26 1.62
C ASP A 246 15.56 7.53 1.32
N VAL A 247 14.62 8.27 0.76
CA VAL A 247 13.34 7.75 0.27
C VAL A 247 13.28 8.00 -1.23
N ARG A 248 12.79 7.04 -2.00
CA ARG A 248 12.74 7.14 -3.46
C ARG A 248 11.37 6.77 -3.96
N ILE A 249 10.73 7.74 -4.61
CA ILE A 249 9.46 7.55 -5.28
C ILE A 249 9.67 7.35 -6.77
N THR A 250 8.72 6.69 -7.40
CA THR A 250 8.68 6.57 -8.86
C THR A 250 7.32 6.99 -9.40
N THR A 251 7.28 7.34 -10.68
CA THR A 251 6.04 7.69 -11.38
C THR A 251 6.07 7.14 -12.80
N HIS A 252 4.96 7.24 -13.51
CA HIS A 252 4.86 6.94 -14.93
C HIS A 252 4.18 8.10 -15.66
N TYR A 253 4.66 8.45 -16.86
CA TYR A 253 4.12 9.54 -17.66
C TYR A 253 3.44 8.98 -18.92
N TYR A 254 2.14 9.27 -19.06
CA TYR A 254 1.39 9.02 -20.29
C TYR A 254 1.12 10.35 -20.97
N GLU A 255 1.40 10.45 -22.29
CA GLU A 255 1.17 11.69 -23.04
C GLU A 255 -0.31 12.04 -23.19
N ASP A 256 -1.21 11.10 -22.99
CA ASP A 256 -2.66 11.23 -23.14
C ASP A 256 -3.42 11.12 -21.80
N ASN A 257 -2.72 11.21 -20.67
CA ASN A 257 -3.35 11.12 -19.34
C ASN A 257 -2.56 11.89 -18.27
N LEU A 258 -2.88 13.19 -18.10
CA LEU A 258 -2.23 14.03 -17.07
C LEU A 258 -2.44 13.52 -15.64
N VAL A 259 -3.64 13.02 -15.34
CA VAL A 259 -4.01 12.68 -13.96
C VAL A 259 -3.27 11.43 -13.45
N SER A 260 -2.79 10.59 -14.34
CA SER A 260 -2.01 9.39 -13.96
C SER A 260 -0.72 9.80 -13.24
N SER A 261 0.15 10.60 -13.87
CA SER A 261 1.39 11.05 -13.24
C SER A 261 1.14 12.01 -12.08
N MET A 262 0.17 12.91 -12.19
CA MET A 262 -0.19 13.87 -11.14
C MET A 262 -0.54 13.14 -9.83
N TYR A 263 -1.50 12.21 -9.87
CA TYR A 263 -1.93 11.51 -8.65
C TYR A 263 -0.96 10.43 -8.21
N SER A 264 -0.20 9.85 -9.12
CA SER A 264 0.90 8.95 -8.77
C SER A 264 1.95 9.68 -7.91
N VAL A 265 2.39 10.88 -8.31
CA VAL A 265 3.36 11.66 -7.53
C VAL A 265 2.79 12.06 -6.16
N ILE A 266 1.52 12.43 -6.10
CA ILE A 266 0.88 12.79 -4.82
C ILE A 266 0.73 11.56 -3.92
N HIS A 267 0.36 10.41 -4.47
CA HIS A 267 0.24 9.14 -3.77
C HIS A 267 1.58 8.67 -3.20
N GLU A 268 2.58 8.54 -4.07
CA GLU A 268 3.93 8.12 -3.66
C GLU A 268 4.58 9.16 -2.74
N GLY A 269 4.29 10.45 -2.95
CA GLY A 269 4.67 11.53 -2.05
C GLY A 269 4.09 11.38 -0.64
N GLY A 270 2.86 10.88 -0.52
CA GLY A 270 2.23 10.57 0.77
C GLY A 270 2.97 9.45 1.51
N HIS A 271 3.33 8.37 0.81
CA HIS A 271 4.20 7.33 1.33
C HIS A 271 5.57 7.87 1.73
N ALA A 272 6.17 8.72 0.89
CA ALA A 272 7.47 9.31 1.17
C ALA A 272 7.44 10.20 2.42
N LEU A 273 6.43 11.02 2.61
CA LEU A 273 6.29 11.88 3.79
C LEU A 273 6.16 11.07 5.08
N TYR A 274 5.55 9.89 5.02
CA TYR A 274 5.53 8.97 6.16
C TYR A 274 6.94 8.53 6.53
N GLU A 275 7.69 8.02 5.57
CA GLU A 275 9.04 7.49 5.79
C GLU A 275 10.04 8.59 6.19
N LEU A 276 9.98 9.76 5.57
CA LEU A 276 10.78 10.94 5.93
C LEU A 276 10.41 11.52 7.30
N GLY A 277 9.19 11.29 7.75
CA GLY A 277 8.67 11.75 9.04
C GLY A 277 9.03 10.85 10.22
N ALA A 278 9.57 9.64 9.97
CA ALA A 278 9.99 8.70 11.01
C ALA A 278 11.10 9.27 11.90
N ASP A 279 11.06 8.95 13.20
CA ASP A 279 12.13 9.37 14.11
C ASP A 279 13.45 8.66 13.72
N PRO A 280 14.54 9.41 13.53
CA PRO A 280 15.83 8.83 13.16
C PRO A 280 16.39 7.80 14.17
N CYS A 281 15.88 7.74 15.41
CA CYS A 281 16.29 6.75 16.38
C CYS A 281 15.98 5.31 15.95
N TYR A 282 15.05 5.11 15.01
CA TYR A 282 14.72 3.79 14.45
C TYR A 282 15.55 3.41 13.22
N ASN A 283 16.35 4.33 12.67
CA ASN A 283 17.21 4.02 11.53
C ASN A 283 18.16 2.86 11.90
N TYR A 284 18.41 2.00 10.92
CA TYR A 284 19.28 0.81 11.05
C TYR A 284 18.77 -0.29 12.00
N THR A 285 17.53 -0.18 12.47
CA THR A 285 16.86 -1.20 13.29
C THR A 285 15.73 -1.88 12.53
N VAL A 286 15.18 -2.94 13.10
CA VAL A 286 14.00 -3.64 12.57
C VAL A 286 12.73 -2.77 12.65
N LEU A 287 12.75 -1.67 13.39
CA LEU A 287 11.64 -0.74 13.53
C LEU A 287 11.68 0.40 12.49
N SER A 288 12.68 0.44 11.61
CA SER A 288 12.75 1.41 10.50
C SER A 288 11.62 1.15 9.51
N GLY A 289 10.91 2.22 9.12
CA GLY A 289 9.82 2.17 8.15
C GLY A 289 8.42 2.10 8.77
N GLY A 290 7.41 2.28 7.92
CA GLY A 290 6.01 2.31 8.33
C GLY A 290 5.49 1.02 8.93
N VAL A 291 4.52 1.13 9.87
CA VAL A 291 4.15 0.03 10.77
C VAL A 291 3.36 -1.09 10.11
N SER A 292 2.54 -0.79 9.10
CA SER A 292 1.69 -1.77 8.40
C SER A 292 1.31 -1.26 7.02
N MET A 293 0.80 -2.17 6.18
CA MET A 293 0.33 -1.80 4.85
C MET A 293 -0.88 -0.86 4.90
N GLY A 294 -1.82 -1.07 5.84
CA GLY A 294 -3.00 -0.21 6.00
C GLY A 294 -2.67 1.20 6.48
N ILE A 295 -1.80 1.34 7.48
CA ILE A 295 -1.34 2.67 7.95
C ILE A 295 -0.51 3.35 6.87
N HIS A 296 0.33 2.61 6.15
CA HIS A 296 1.15 3.17 5.06
C HIS A 296 0.28 3.68 3.91
N GLU A 297 -0.68 2.88 3.46
CA GLU A 297 -1.65 3.27 2.43
C GLU A 297 -2.58 4.41 2.90
N SER A 298 -2.79 4.55 4.23
CA SER A 298 -3.57 5.68 4.73
C SER A 298 -2.88 7.02 4.47
N GLN A 299 -1.55 7.05 4.45
CA GLN A 299 -0.80 8.28 4.17
C GLN A 299 -0.86 8.63 2.68
N SER A 300 -0.66 7.67 1.79
CA SER A 300 -0.78 7.88 0.35
C SER A 300 -2.20 8.32 -0.04
N ARG A 301 -3.22 7.59 0.42
CA ARG A 301 -4.64 7.93 0.13
C ARG A 301 -5.09 9.22 0.79
N PHE A 302 -4.55 9.57 1.94
CA PHE A 302 -4.82 10.87 2.56
C PHE A 302 -4.37 12.01 1.65
N TYR A 303 -3.13 11.98 1.19
CA TYR A 303 -2.61 13.02 0.29
C TYR A 303 -3.24 12.94 -1.10
N GLU A 304 -3.45 11.76 -1.67
CA GLU A 304 -4.05 11.61 -3.00
C GLU A 304 -5.52 12.02 -3.03
N ASN A 305 -6.35 11.44 -2.16
CA ASN A 305 -7.81 11.54 -2.27
C ASN A 305 -8.39 12.65 -1.41
N ILE A 306 -7.96 12.74 -0.14
CA ILE A 306 -8.55 13.68 0.81
C ILE A 306 -8.01 15.10 0.57
N ILE A 307 -6.69 15.23 0.45
CA ILE A 307 -6.06 16.52 0.16
C ILE A 307 -6.06 16.80 -1.34
N GLY A 308 -5.41 15.97 -2.15
CA GLY A 308 -5.11 16.21 -3.57
C GLY A 308 -6.34 16.35 -4.45
N ARG A 309 -7.45 15.69 -4.11
CA ARG A 309 -8.73 15.81 -4.82
C ARG A 309 -9.70 16.78 -4.15
N SER A 310 -9.28 17.52 -3.11
CA SER A 310 -10.12 18.55 -2.48
C SER A 310 -10.24 19.81 -3.34
N ARG A 311 -11.33 20.57 -3.15
CA ARG A 311 -11.48 21.89 -3.78
C ARG A 311 -10.34 22.85 -3.39
N ALA A 312 -9.90 22.77 -2.14
CA ALA A 312 -8.83 23.61 -1.61
C ALA A 312 -7.50 23.36 -2.31
N PHE A 313 -7.13 22.11 -2.49
CA PHE A 313 -5.88 21.75 -3.17
C PHE A 313 -5.95 22.09 -4.67
N VAL A 314 -7.07 21.76 -5.33
CA VAL A 314 -7.28 22.16 -6.73
C VAL A 314 -7.18 23.68 -6.88
N HIS A 315 -7.78 24.46 -5.98
CA HIS A 315 -7.67 25.92 -5.98
C HIS A 315 -6.21 26.37 -5.89
N ALA A 316 -5.43 25.76 -5.02
CA ALA A 316 -4.02 26.11 -4.84
C ALA A 316 -3.16 25.82 -6.07
N ILE A 317 -3.37 24.67 -6.74
CA ILE A 317 -2.51 24.26 -7.87
C ILE A 317 -3.01 24.71 -9.23
N PHE A 318 -4.30 24.99 -9.41
CA PHE A 318 -4.89 25.27 -10.71
C PHE A 318 -4.27 26.47 -11.45
N PRO A 319 -3.87 27.58 -10.78
CA PRO A 319 -3.15 28.67 -11.45
C PRO A 319 -1.84 28.21 -12.11
N TYR A 320 -1.10 27.33 -11.45
CA TYR A 320 0.12 26.74 -12.03
C TYR A 320 -0.22 25.80 -13.19
N VAL A 321 -1.12 24.84 -12.97
CA VAL A 321 -1.51 23.82 -13.97
C VAL A 321 -2.03 24.47 -15.25
N SER A 322 -2.92 25.46 -15.13
CA SER A 322 -3.51 26.16 -16.29
C SER A 322 -2.50 27.01 -17.08
N THR A 323 -1.48 27.54 -16.40
CA THR A 323 -0.39 28.28 -17.04
C THR A 323 0.63 27.34 -17.67
N HIS A 324 0.84 26.18 -17.06
CA HIS A 324 1.82 25.19 -17.51
C HIS A 324 1.33 24.37 -18.70
N PHE A 325 0.00 24.15 -18.80
CA PHE A 325 -0.67 23.43 -19.88
C PHE A 325 -1.74 24.30 -20.57
N PRO A 326 -1.38 25.45 -21.16
CA PRO A 326 -2.36 26.46 -21.62
C PRO A 326 -3.21 25.98 -22.80
N GLU A 327 -2.66 25.15 -23.70
CA GLU A 327 -3.39 24.59 -24.85
C GLU A 327 -4.40 23.54 -24.45
N GLN A 328 -4.01 22.64 -23.54
CA GLN A 328 -4.83 21.55 -23.07
C GLN A 328 -6.00 22.05 -22.22
N LEU A 329 -5.74 23.04 -21.38
CA LEU A 329 -6.70 23.61 -20.45
C LEU A 329 -7.36 24.91 -20.94
N ALA A 330 -7.25 25.24 -22.24
CA ALA A 330 -7.92 26.38 -22.83
C ALA A 330 -9.45 26.32 -22.60
N GLY A 331 -10.00 27.31 -21.89
CA GLY A 331 -11.42 27.36 -21.55
C GLY A 331 -11.86 26.46 -20.38
N VAL A 332 -10.95 25.71 -19.78
CA VAL A 332 -11.22 24.93 -18.57
C VAL A 332 -11.17 25.84 -17.35
N THR A 333 -12.22 25.82 -16.54
CA THR A 333 -12.26 26.51 -15.24
C THR A 333 -11.78 25.62 -14.12
N GLU A 334 -11.42 26.23 -12.98
CA GLU A 334 -11.09 25.50 -11.76
C GLU A 334 -12.19 24.52 -11.34
N GLU A 335 -13.45 24.93 -11.41
CA GLU A 335 -14.59 24.06 -11.11
C GLU A 335 -14.71 22.87 -12.08
N MET A 336 -14.47 23.08 -13.37
CA MET A 336 -14.44 21.99 -14.34
C MET A 336 -13.31 21.01 -14.02
N PHE A 337 -12.13 21.52 -13.69
CA PHE A 337 -10.98 20.70 -13.33
C PHE A 337 -11.25 19.89 -12.05
N TYR A 338 -11.76 20.56 -10.98
CA TYR A 338 -12.15 19.88 -9.75
C TYR A 338 -13.16 18.76 -9.99
N ARG A 339 -14.17 19.02 -10.79
CA ARG A 339 -15.20 18.01 -11.12
C ARG A 339 -14.62 16.85 -11.91
N ALA A 340 -13.76 17.11 -12.87
CA ALA A 340 -13.15 16.11 -13.74
C ALA A 340 -12.25 15.14 -12.97
N VAL A 341 -11.38 15.65 -12.07
CA VAL A 341 -10.49 14.81 -11.26
C VAL A 341 -11.22 14.01 -10.16
N ASN A 342 -12.49 14.34 -9.90
CA ASN A 342 -13.35 13.61 -8.95
C ASN A 342 -14.50 12.86 -9.66
N LYS A 343 -14.47 12.72 -10.98
CA LYS A 343 -15.47 11.93 -11.71
C LYS A 343 -15.55 10.52 -11.13
N ALA A 344 -16.78 10.05 -10.86
CA ALA A 344 -17.04 8.70 -10.40
C ALA A 344 -17.80 7.92 -11.47
N GLN A 345 -17.22 6.81 -11.87
CA GLN A 345 -17.79 5.92 -12.90
C GLN A 345 -17.28 4.50 -12.67
N PRO A 346 -18.14 3.48 -12.55
CA PRO A 346 -17.71 2.09 -12.48
C PRO A 346 -16.77 1.74 -13.65
N SER A 347 -15.63 1.14 -13.32
CA SER A 347 -14.60 0.71 -14.27
C SER A 347 -14.26 -0.77 -14.07
N LEU A 348 -13.59 -1.37 -15.07
CA LEU A 348 -13.19 -2.78 -14.99
C LEU A 348 -11.90 -2.96 -14.19
N VAL A 349 -10.95 -2.06 -14.36
CA VAL A 349 -9.59 -2.21 -13.82
C VAL A 349 -9.44 -1.44 -12.51
N ARG A 350 -9.02 -2.12 -11.45
CA ARG A 350 -8.89 -1.56 -10.11
C ARG A 350 -7.94 -0.37 -10.03
N THR A 351 -6.79 -0.44 -10.70
CA THR A 351 -5.79 0.63 -10.69
C THR A 351 -6.27 1.93 -11.33
N GLU A 352 -7.29 1.84 -12.20
CA GLU A 352 -7.92 2.98 -12.87
C GLU A 352 -9.24 3.41 -12.20
N ALA A 353 -9.60 2.77 -11.07
CA ALA A 353 -10.84 3.07 -10.38
C ALA A 353 -10.77 4.43 -9.67
N ASP A 354 -11.87 5.17 -9.75
CA ASP A 354 -12.05 6.41 -9.00
C ASP A 354 -12.15 6.17 -7.47
N GLU A 355 -12.01 7.24 -6.69
CA GLU A 355 -12.02 7.17 -5.23
C GLU A 355 -13.29 6.52 -4.66
N LEU A 356 -14.46 6.77 -5.26
CA LEU A 356 -15.74 6.24 -4.76
C LEU A 356 -15.85 4.74 -4.97
N THR A 357 -15.45 4.25 -6.16
CA THR A 357 -15.64 2.84 -6.55
C THR A 357 -14.47 1.94 -6.14
N TYR A 358 -13.30 2.50 -5.81
CA TYR A 358 -12.08 1.76 -5.52
C TYR A 358 -12.27 0.66 -4.47
N CYS A 359 -12.91 0.97 -3.34
CA CYS A 359 -13.11 -0.02 -2.27
C CYS A 359 -14.07 -1.16 -2.66
N LEU A 360 -14.95 -0.96 -3.66
CA LEU A 360 -15.79 -2.04 -4.18
C LEU A 360 -14.96 -3.08 -4.94
N HIS A 361 -13.92 -2.65 -5.66
CA HIS A 361 -12.94 -3.55 -6.27
C HIS A 361 -12.20 -4.39 -5.23
N ILE A 362 -11.80 -3.76 -4.12
CA ILE A 362 -11.14 -4.47 -3.00
C ILE A 362 -12.07 -5.49 -2.36
N MET A 363 -13.33 -5.12 -2.16
CA MET A 363 -14.33 -6.02 -1.56
C MET A 363 -14.55 -7.28 -2.39
N VAL A 364 -14.54 -7.20 -3.74
CA VAL A 364 -14.60 -8.37 -4.61
C VAL A 364 -13.46 -9.35 -4.30
N ARG A 365 -12.25 -8.85 -4.18
CA ARG A 365 -11.06 -9.66 -3.90
C ARG A 365 -11.10 -10.27 -2.52
N TYR A 366 -11.48 -9.49 -1.53
CA TYR A 366 -11.65 -9.95 -0.15
C TYR A 366 -12.63 -11.13 -0.06
N GLU A 367 -13.81 -11.03 -0.70
CA GLU A 367 -14.79 -12.12 -0.67
C GLU A 367 -14.30 -13.39 -1.37
N ILE A 368 -13.57 -13.24 -2.48
CA ILE A 368 -12.98 -14.37 -3.19
C ILE A 368 -11.89 -15.05 -2.36
N GLU A 369 -10.93 -14.28 -1.83
CA GLU A 369 -9.86 -14.81 -0.99
C GLU A 369 -10.38 -15.53 0.25
N LYS A 370 -11.33 -14.91 0.95
CA LYS A 370 -12.01 -15.51 2.10
C LYS A 370 -12.64 -16.85 1.74
N ALA A 371 -13.35 -16.93 0.63
CA ALA A 371 -14.00 -18.16 0.16
C ALA A 371 -12.98 -19.21 -0.29
N LEU A 372 -11.90 -18.81 -0.98
CA LEU A 372 -10.80 -19.69 -1.37
C LEU A 372 -10.12 -20.29 -0.14
N ILE A 373 -9.74 -19.48 0.85
CA ILE A 373 -9.06 -19.96 2.05
C ILE A 373 -10.00 -20.84 2.92
N ALA A 374 -11.27 -20.51 3.01
CA ALA A 374 -12.27 -21.33 3.69
C ALA A 374 -12.59 -22.65 2.96
N GLY A 375 -12.23 -22.78 1.67
CA GLY A 375 -12.55 -23.97 0.84
C GLY A 375 -14.01 -24.04 0.39
N THR A 376 -14.71 -22.92 0.40
CA THR A 376 -16.10 -22.79 -0.08
C THR A 376 -16.19 -22.36 -1.53
N LEU A 377 -15.08 -21.98 -2.14
CA LEU A 377 -14.92 -21.65 -3.55
C LEU A 377 -13.77 -22.46 -4.14
N GLU A 378 -14.02 -23.18 -5.23
CA GLU A 378 -12.97 -23.84 -6.02
C GLU A 378 -12.28 -22.81 -6.94
N VAL A 379 -10.98 -22.96 -7.17
CA VAL A 379 -10.22 -22.01 -8.01
C VAL A 379 -10.79 -21.92 -9.43
N ARG A 380 -11.24 -23.03 -10.01
CA ARG A 380 -11.85 -23.06 -11.35
C ARG A 380 -13.12 -22.18 -11.46
N ASP A 381 -13.79 -21.89 -10.35
CA ASP A 381 -15.04 -21.12 -10.30
C ASP A 381 -14.79 -19.63 -10.01
N VAL A 382 -13.52 -19.23 -9.80
CA VAL A 382 -13.12 -17.83 -9.53
C VAL A 382 -13.60 -16.87 -10.62
N PRO A 383 -13.45 -17.13 -11.94
CA PRO A 383 -13.93 -16.20 -12.95
C PRO A 383 -15.44 -15.93 -12.86
N GLN A 384 -16.23 -16.98 -12.66
CA GLN A 384 -17.68 -16.86 -12.53
C GLN A 384 -18.06 -16.06 -11.25
N ARG A 385 -17.42 -16.36 -10.12
CA ARG A 385 -17.65 -15.64 -8.87
C ARG A 385 -17.26 -14.16 -8.98
N TRP A 386 -16.12 -13.88 -9.61
CA TRP A 386 -15.65 -12.53 -9.91
C TRP A 386 -16.68 -11.73 -10.70
N ASN A 387 -17.14 -12.28 -11.83
CA ASN A 387 -18.13 -11.63 -12.69
C ASN A 387 -19.45 -11.35 -11.95
N ALA A 388 -19.90 -12.28 -11.11
CA ALA A 388 -21.10 -12.10 -10.30
C ALA A 388 -20.96 -10.96 -9.30
N LEU A 389 -19.80 -10.85 -8.63
CA LEU A 389 -19.52 -9.78 -7.66
C LEU A 389 -19.36 -8.41 -8.34
N TYR A 390 -18.71 -8.35 -9.51
CA TYR A 390 -18.62 -7.11 -10.31
C TYR A 390 -19.99 -6.61 -10.72
N LYS A 391 -20.86 -7.51 -11.20
CA LYS A 391 -22.25 -7.16 -11.52
C LYS A 391 -23.00 -6.66 -10.31
N GLN A 392 -22.81 -7.32 -9.16
CA GLN A 392 -23.50 -6.98 -7.91
C GLN A 392 -23.05 -5.63 -7.33
N TYR A 393 -21.74 -5.31 -7.37
CA TYR A 393 -21.19 -4.14 -6.66
C TYR A 393 -20.96 -2.93 -7.55
N LEU A 394 -20.58 -3.17 -8.79
CA LEU A 394 -20.26 -2.11 -9.75
C LEU A 394 -21.32 -1.97 -10.86
N GLY A 395 -22.25 -2.93 -10.98
CA GLY A 395 -23.31 -2.91 -12.00
C GLY A 395 -22.83 -3.23 -13.41
N ILE A 396 -21.54 -3.56 -13.62
CA ILE A 396 -20.93 -3.78 -14.94
C ILE A 396 -20.70 -5.27 -15.21
N ASP A 397 -20.67 -5.61 -16.50
CA ASP A 397 -20.32 -6.95 -16.97
C ASP A 397 -18.83 -7.01 -17.28
N VAL A 398 -18.17 -8.10 -16.90
CA VAL A 398 -16.73 -8.32 -17.15
C VAL A 398 -16.59 -9.08 -18.47
N PRO A 399 -15.95 -8.49 -19.50
CA PRO A 399 -15.93 -9.07 -20.85
C PRO A 399 -14.88 -10.17 -21.00
N SER A 400 -13.86 -10.22 -20.14
CA SER A 400 -12.75 -11.16 -20.24
C SER A 400 -12.09 -11.39 -18.89
N ASP A 401 -11.42 -12.53 -18.71
CA ASP A 401 -10.63 -12.82 -17.49
C ASP A 401 -9.43 -11.89 -17.38
N ARG A 402 -8.90 -11.39 -18.50
CA ARG A 402 -7.81 -10.40 -18.52
C ARG A 402 -8.19 -9.10 -17.81
N GLU A 403 -9.42 -8.62 -18.02
CA GLU A 403 -9.99 -7.46 -17.36
C GLU A 403 -10.75 -7.84 -16.08
N GLY A 404 -10.86 -9.13 -15.81
CA GLY A 404 -11.45 -9.75 -14.65
C GLY A 404 -10.41 -10.25 -13.66
N CYS A 405 -10.49 -11.53 -13.32
CA CYS A 405 -9.70 -12.16 -12.26
C CYS A 405 -8.19 -12.25 -12.52
N LEU A 406 -7.73 -12.01 -13.75
CA LEU A 406 -6.31 -11.95 -14.09
C LEU A 406 -5.71 -10.53 -14.04
N GLN A 407 -6.48 -9.50 -13.69
CA GLN A 407 -6.00 -8.13 -13.79
C GLN A 407 -4.87 -7.80 -12.80
N ASP A 408 -4.85 -8.41 -11.61
CA ASP A 408 -3.86 -8.18 -10.57
C ASP A 408 -2.87 -9.34 -10.45
N SER A 409 -1.60 -9.02 -10.19
CA SER A 409 -0.53 -10.01 -9.97
C SER A 409 -0.49 -10.57 -8.54
N HIS A 410 -1.25 -10.02 -7.59
CA HIS A 410 -1.15 -10.35 -6.16
C HIS A 410 -1.21 -11.85 -5.89
N TRP A 411 -2.09 -12.56 -6.55
CA TRP A 411 -2.21 -14.01 -6.34
C TRP A 411 -1.03 -14.79 -6.92
N SER A 412 -0.35 -14.28 -7.98
CA SER A 412 0.81 -14.97 -8.57
C SER A 412 2.03 -14.99 -7.64
N PHE A 413 2.18 -13.96 -6.80
CA PHE A 413 3.24 -13.93 -5.80
C PHE A 413 2.77 -14.31 -4.37
N GLY A 414 1.58 -14.91 -4.23
CA GLY A 414 1.07 -15.40 -2.95
C GLY A 414 0.50 -14.34 -2.02
N GLY A 415 0.18 -13.15 -2.53
CA GLY A 415 -0.32 -12.00 -1.78
C GLY A 415 -1.77 -12.12 -1.30
N ILE A 416 -2.19 -13.29 -0.80
CA ILE A 416 -3.53 -13.50 -0.25
C ILE A 416 -3.61 -12.88 1.15
N GLY A 417 -4.62 -12.04 1.39
CA GLY A 417 -4.77 -11.23 2.60
C GLY A 417 -4.26 -9.79 2.45
N TYR A 418 -3.60 -9.46 1.34
CA TYR A 418 -3.04 -8.13 1.10
C TYR A 418 -4.08 -7.08 0.72
N PHE A 419 -5.04 -7.41 -0.14
CA PHE A 419 -6.01 -6.46 -0.70
C PHE A 419 -6.78 -5.61 0.32
N PRO A 420 -7.23 -6.13 1.48
CA PRO A 420 -7.95 -5.32 2.46
C PRO A 420 -7.19 -4.09 2.95
N SER A 421 -5.85 -4.11 2.97
CA SER A 421 -5.01 -2.98 3.37
C SER A 421 -5.27 -1.72 2.55
N TYR A 422 -5.57 -1.86 1.26
CA TYR A 422 -5.90 -0.74 0.39
C TYR A 422 -7.20 -0.01 0.78
N ALA A 423 -8.23 -0.77 1.14
CA ALA A 423 -9.50 -0.19 1.58
C ALA A 423 -9.40 0.37 3.01
N LEU A 424 -8.67 -0.33 3.89
CA LEU A 424 -8.38 0.14 5.25
C LEU A 424 -7.61 1.46 5.23
N GLY A 425 -6.60 1.59 4.36
CA GLY A 425 -5.85 2.83 4.20
C GLY A 425 -6.75 4.02 3.89
N SER A 426 -7.65 3.87 2.92
CA SER A 426 -8.62 4.93 2.59
C SER A 426 -9.53 5.29 3.78
N ALA A 427 -9.99 4.28 4.53
CA ALA A 427 -10.88 4.48 5.67
C ALA A 427 -10.15 5.09 6.89
N TYR A 428 -8.92 4.66 7.16
CA TYR A 428 -8.07 5.27 8.19
C TYR A 428 -7.80 6.74 7.89
N GLY A 429 -7.49 7.08 6.64
CA GLY A 429 -7.29 8.47 6.21
C GLY A 429 -8.49 9.36 6.50
N ALA A 430 -9.70 8.90 6.21
CA ALA A 430 -10.91 9.67 6.50
C ALA A 430 -11.17 9.87 8.01
N GLN A 431 -10.88 8.87 8.83
CA GLN A 431 -11.00 9.04 10.29
C GLN A 431 -9.87 9.93 10.85
N MET A 432 -8.65 9.85 10.29
CA MET A 432 -7.54 10.76 10.63
C MET A 432 -7.89 12.21 10.29
N LEU A 433 -8.55 12.47 9.15
CA LEU A 433 -9.04 13.82 8.83
C LEU A 433 -9.96 14.36 9.91
N ALA A 434 -10.94 13.56 10.35
CA ALA A 434 -11.88 13.99 11.38
C ALA A 434 -11.18 14.26 12.74
N CYS A 435 -10.10 13.55 13.05
CA CYS A 435 -9.29 13.79 14.25
C CYS A 435 -8.43 15.04 14.08
N MET A 436 -7.81 15.20 12.91
CA MET A 436 -7.03 16.39 12.57
C MET A 436 -7.87 17.68 12.63
N GLU A 437 -9.11 17.66 12.11
CA GLU A 437 -10.02 18.80 12.16
C GLU A 437 -10.43 19.18 13.60
N LYS A 438 -10.52 18.23 14.52
CA LYS A 438 -10.75 18.53 15.94
C LYS A 438 -9.56 19.27 16.58
N ASP A 439 -8.35 18.89 16.21
CA ASP A 439 -7.13 19.45 16.79
C ASP A 439 -6.73 20.78 16.15
N LEU A 440 -6.86 20.87 14.82
CA LEU A 440 -6.36 21.99 14.03
C LEU A 440 -7.45 23.01 13.62
N GLY A 441 -8.73 22.62 13.65
CA GLY A 441 -9.82 23.41 13.11
C GLY A 441 -9.85 23.35 11.58
N ASP A 442 -9.91 24.53 10.92
CA ASP A 442 -9.95 24.61 9.45
C ASP A 442 -8.62 24.17 8.83
N VAL A 443 -8.57 22.93 8.39
CA VAL A 443 -7.43 22.34 7.67
C VAL A 443 -7.37 22.84 6.23
N PHE A 444 -8.51 22.92 5.56
CA PHE A 444 -8.57 23.24 4.13
C PHE A 444 -8.32 24.72 3.82
N GLY A 445 -8.45 25.61 4.79
CA GLY A 445 -8.10 27.03 4.63
C GLY A 445 -6.60 27.28 4.36
N ASP A 446 -5.73 26.46 4.93
CA ASP A 446 -4.28 26.52 4.65
C ASP A 446 -3.93 25.75 3.37
N VAL A 447 -4.55 24.61 3.13
CA VAL A 447 -4.42 23.85 1.88
C VAL A 447 -4.76 24.73 0.66
N ALA A 448 -5.81 25.58 0.75
CA ALA A 448 -6.19 26.50 -0.32
C ALA A 448 -5.12 27.57 -0.64
N LYS A 449 -4.19 27.81 0.30
CA LYS A 449 -3.03 28.70 0.08
C LYS A 449 -1.80 27.95 -0.44
N GLY A 450 -1.89 26.63 -0.64
CA GLY A 450 -0.77 25.76 -0.98
C GLY A 450 0.12 25.40 0.20
N ASP A 451 -0.34 25.63 1.44
CA ASP A 451 0.42 25.30 2.65
C ASP A 451 -0.11 24.01 3.29
N LEU A 452 0.68 22.94 3.16
CA LEU A 452 0.41 21.64 3.77
C LEU A 452 1.16 21.42 5.10
N SER A 453 1.90 22.42 5.59
CA SER A 453 2.79 22.24 6.74
C SER A 453 2.07 21.80 8.01
N ARG A 454 0.86 22.32 8.28
CA ARG A 454 0.06 21.92 9.44
C ARG A 454 -0.47 20.49 9.31
N VAL A 455 -0.88 20.09 8.11
CA VAL A 455 -1.33 18.73 7.79
C VAL A 455 -0.18 17.74 8.01
N THR A 456 0.95 18.00 7.34
CA THR A 456 2.16 17.16 7.45
C THR A 456 2.70 17.14 8.89
N GLY A 457 2.68 18.28 9.58
CA GLY A 457 3.10 18.40 10.98
C GLY A 457 2.26 17.55 11.92
N TRP A 458 0.92 17.57 11.76
CA TRP A 458 0.02 16.73 12.56
C TRP A 458 0.25 15.23 12.29
N LEU A 459 0.33 14.82 11.02
CA LEU A 459 0.61 13.43 10.66
C LEU A 459 1.98 12.97 11.18
N ARG A 460 3.00 13.83 11.10
CA ARG A 460 4.33 13.53 11.63
C ARG A 460 4.30 13.32 13.13
N GLU A 461 3.65 14.20 13.89
CA GLU A 461 3.60 14.13 15.35
C GLU A 461 2.81 12.92 15.84
N HIS A 462 1.70 12.58 15.16
CA HIS A 462 0.76 11.57 15.65
C HIS A 462 0.98 10.18 15.04
N ILE A 463 1.53 10.10 13.81
CA ILE A 463 1.70 8.82 13.06
C ILE A 463 3.15 8.58 12.69
N HIS A 464 3.78 9.49 11.88
CA HIS A 464 5.02 9.18 11.17
C HIS A 464 6.19 8.92 12.11
N ARG A 465 6.35 9.73 13.14
CA ARG A 465 7.47 9.66 14.09
C ARG A 465 7.61 8.31 14.80
N TYR A 466 6.54 7.51 14.82
CA TYR A 466 6.56 6.22 15.51
C TYR A 466 7.09 5.08 14.65
N ALA A 467 7.23 5.28 13.33
CA ALA A 467 7.66 4.20 12.42
C ALA A 467 6.92 2.87 12.75
N SER A 468 7.66 1.76 12.98
CA SER A 468 7.07 0.47 13.39
C SER A 468 7.12 0.21 14.90
N PHE A 469 7.43 1.23 15.71
CA PHE A 469 7.53 1.07 17.17
C PHE A 469 6.20 0.64 17.82
N LYS A 470 5.08 1.27 17.44
CA LYS A 470 3.75 0.88 17.92
C LYS A 470 3.09 -0.08 16.94
N LYS A 471 2.23 -0.98 17.44
CA LYS A 471 1.39 -1.82 16.58
C LYS A 471 0.33 -0.96 15.86
N PRO A 472 -0.11 -1.31 14.63
CA PRO A 472 -0.99 -0.44 13.85
C PRO A 472 -2.31 -0.12 14.56
N GLY A 473 -2.99 -1.11 15.11
CA GLY A 473 -4.24 -0.91 15.85
C GLY A 473 -4.07 -0.12 17.15
N GLU A 474 -2.91 -0.22 17.80
CA GLU A 474 -2.56 0.54 19.01
C GLU A 474 -2.30 2.01 18.65
N LEU A 475 -1.45 2.25 17.63
CA LEU A 475 -1.16 3.58 17.12
C LEU A 475 -2.44 4.29 16.68
N PHE A 476 -3.28 3.63 15.88
CA PHE A 476 -4.50 4.21 15.37
C PHE A 476 -5.49 4.55 16.49
N ARG A 477 -5.65 3.65 17.47
CA ARG A 477 -6.56 3.85 18.61
C ARG A 477 -6.11 5.02 19.51
N GLU A 478 -4.84 5.17 19.75
CA GLU A 478 -4.32 6.29 20.53
C GLU A 478 -4.59 7.64 19.88
N VAL A 479 -4.54 7.71 18.55
CA VAL A 479 -4.69 8.96 17.79
C VAL A 479 -6.16 9.26 17.50
N CYS A 480 -6.92 8.25 17.05
CA CYS A 480 -8.25 8.44 16.48
C CYS A 480 -9.37 7.67 17.22
N GLY A 481 -9.04 6.95 18.30
CA GLY A 481 -9.99 6.05 18.95
C GLY A 481 -10.23 4.75 18.15
N GLU A 482 -11.27 4.02 18.50
CA GLU A 482 -11.60 2.78 17.78
C GLU A 482 -11.93 3.05 16.30
N PHE A 483 -11.52 2.12 15.43
CA PHE A 483 -11.80 2.22 14.01
C PHE A 483 -13.31 2.17 13.73
N ASP A 484 -13.82 3.18 13.01
CA ASP A 484 -15.22 3.26 12.58
C ASP A 484 -15.31 3.65 11.10
N ALA A 485 -15.76 2.71 10.30
CA ALA A 485 -16.00 2.90 8.86
C ALA A 485 -16.97 4.07 8.54
N LYS A 486 -17.71 4.56 9.55
CA LYS A 486 -18.65 5.69 9.40
C LYS A 486 -17.94 6.94 8.86
N TYR A 487 -16.76 7.24 9.33
CA TYR A 487 -16.03 8.42 8.87
C TYR A 487 -15.79 8.39 7.36
N TYR A 488 -15.42 7.24 6.84
CA TYR A 488 -15.16 7.08 5.40
C TYR A 488 -16.45 7.09 4.57
N THR A 489 -17.47 6.37 5.01
CA THR A 489 -18.76 6.36 4.29
C THR A 489 -19.45 7.73 4.30
N ASP A 490 -19.36 8.48 5.39
CA ASP A 490 -19.92 9.82 5.49
C ASP A 490 -19.13 10.82 4.61
N TYR A 491 -17.80 10.72 4.62
CA TYR A 491 -16.94 11.51 3.75
C TYR A 491 -17.28 11.31 2.26
N LEU A 492 -17.30 10.07 1.79
CA LEU A 492 -17.64 9.75 0.41
C LEU A 492 -19.06 10.17 0.05
N THR A 493 -20.02 9.87 0.92
CA THR A 493 -21.44 10.23 0.68
C THR A 493 -21.61 11.74 0.54
N LYS A 494 -21.00 12.51 1.44
CA LYS A 494 -21.04 13.97 1.38
C LYS A 494 -20.40 14.50 0.09
N LYS A 495 -19.14 14.13 -0.17
CA LYS A 495 -18.36 14.62 -1.32
C LYS A 495 -19.08 14.33 -2.64
N TYR A 496 -19.52 13.12 -2.85
CA TYR A 496 -20.13 12.71 -4.13
C TYR A 496 -21.59 13.13 -4.26
N SER A 497 -22.33 13.28 -3.15
CA SER A 497 -23.66 13.91 -3.20
C SER A 497 -23.58 15.38 -3.60
N GLU A 498 -22.62 16.14 -3.05
CA GLU A 498 -22.38 17.52 -3.43
C GLU A 498 -21.93 17.64 -4.90
N LEU A 499 -21.00 16.77 -5.33
CA LEU A 499 -20.46 16.78 -6.69
C LEU A 499 -21.51 16.52 -7.78
N TYR A 500 -22.47 15.61 -7.51
CA TYR A 500 -23.51 15.19 -8.46
C TYR A 500 -24.90 15.80 -8.19
N GLY A 501 -25.09 16.61 -7.14
CA GLY A 501 -26.35 17.23 -6.79
C GLY A 501 -27.42 16.17 -6.42
N LEU A 502 -27.11 15.29 -5.46
CA LEU A 502 -27.96 14.22 -4.97
C LEU A 502 -28.69 14.62 -3.70
#